data_a216d3433ae42f3992d74242f68171a0
#
_entry.id   a216d3433ae42f3992d74242f68171a0
#
_cell.length_a   1.000
_cell.length_b   1.000
_cell.length_c   1.000
_cell.angle_alpha   90.00
_cell.angle_beta   90.00
_cell.angle_gamma   90.00
#
_symmetry.space_group_name_H-M   'P 1'
#
loop_
_entity.id
_entity.type
_entity.pdbx_description
1 polymer ?
#
loop_
_entity_poly.entity_id
_entity_poly.type
_entity_poly.pdbx_seq_one_letter_code
_entity_poly.pdbx_strand_id
1 'polypeptide(L)'
;GMAIYDTMQFIRPDVQTYCLGQSASMGALLLAGGAKGKRFSLLNSRIVIHHPLMQGLAGQATDIDIAARELLRMRENLNAILQHHTGQPLERIQVDTERDYIMRPEQAKDYGIIDDVIRRRA
;
A
#
# COMPACT_ATOMS: atom_id res chain seq x y z
N GLY A 1 0.82 6.48 -9.61
CA GLY A 1 0.06 5.78 -8.57
C GLY A 1 -0.70 6.71 -7.65
N MET A 2 -0.08 7.78 -7.17
CA MET A 2 -0.77 8.70 -6.24
C MET A 2 -1.94 9.44 -6.88
N ALA A 3 -1.86 9.74 -8.17
CA ALA A 3 -3.00 10.36 -8.87
C ALA A 3 -4.22 9.44 -8.88
N ILE A 4 -4.00 8.14 -9.05
CA ILE A 4 -5.07 7.15 -9.00
C ILE A 4 -5.65 7.08 -7.58
N TYR A 5 -4.78 7.01 -6.57
CA TYR A 5 -5.21 6.98 -5.18
C TYR A 5 -6.06 8.20 -4.83
N ASP A 6 -5.57 9.39 -5.16
CA ASP A 6 -6.28 10.64 -4.88
C ASP A 6 -7.64 10.68 -5.57
N THR A 7 -7.71 10.21 -6.81
CA THR A 7 -8.97 10.14 -7.56
C THR A 7 -9.95 9.19 -6.88
N MET A 8 -9.48 8.02 -6.42
CA MET A 8 -10.32 7.07 -5.70
C MET A 8 -10.94 7.67 -4.44
N GLN A 9 -10.17 8.50 -3.73
CA GLN A 9 -10.65 9.15 -2.50
C GLN A 9 -11.58 10.33 -2.79
N PHE A 10 -11.40 10.98 -3.95
CA PHE A 10 -12.13 12.21 -4.30
C PHE A 10 -13.51 11.95 -4.87
N ILE A 11 -13.71 10.91 -5.66
CA ILE A 11 -14.97 10.65 -6.32
C ILE A 11 -16.05 10.18 -5.34
N ARG A 12 -17.31 10.44 -5.65
CA ARG A 12 -18.45 10.08 -4.79
C ARG A 12 -18.75 8.59 -4.76
N PRO A 13 -18.74 7.86 -5.89
CA PRO A 13 -19.00 6.43 -5.86
C PRO A 13 -17.94 5.69 -5.05
N ASP A 14 -18.37 4.66 -4.33
CA ASP A 14 -17.45 3.79 -3.64
C ASP A 14 -16.59 3.00 -4.65
N VAL A 15 -15.29 2.93 -4.40
CA VAL A 15 -14.38 2.16 -5.23
C VAL A 15 -14.16 0.81 -4.59
N GLN A 16 -14.45 -0.25 -5.31
CA GLN A 16 -14.11 -1.61 -4.91
C GLN A 16 -12.73 -1.98 -5.43
N THR A 17 -11.95 -2.68 -4.64
CA THR A 17 -10.61 -3.12 -5.05
C THR A 17 -10.48 -4.63 -4.93
N TYR A 18 -9.77 -5.21 -5.89
CA TYR A 18 -9.55 -6.65 -5.96
C TYR A 18 -8.09 -6.92 -6.26
N CYS A 19 -7.46 -7.76 -5.46
CA CYS A 19 -6.11 -8.26 -5.75
C CYS A 19 -6.22 -9.54 -6.55
N LEU A 20 -5.67 -9.51 -7.76
CA LEU A 20 -5.60 -10.65 -8.66
C LEU A 20 -4.13 -11.00 -8.89
N GLY A 21 -3.67 -12.08 -8.29
CA GLY A 21 -2.28 -12.52 -8.40
C GLY A 21 -1.35 -11.81 -7.45
N GLN A 22 -1.07 -10.54 -7.67
CA GLN A 22 -0.18 -9.79 -6.80
C GLN A 22 -0.55 -8.31 -6.75
N SER A 23 -0.49 -7.75 -5.54
CA SER A 23 -0.52 -6.30 -5.32
C SER A 23 0.72 -5.94 -4.51
N ALA A 24 1.64 -5.22 -5.10
CA ALA A 24 2.90 -4.85 -4.47
C ALA A 24 3.12 -3.36 -4.50
N SER A 25 3.77 -2.82 -3.47
CA SER A 25 4.11 -1.39 -3.37
C SER A 25 2.87 -0.50 -3.54
N MET A 26 2.85 0.30 -4.58
CA MET A 26 1.73 1.17 -4.91
C MET A 26 0.44 0.37 -5.16
N GLY A 27 0.55 -0.84 -5.74
CA GLY A 27 -0.60 -1.73 -5.92
C GLY A 27 -1.25 -2.11 -4.59
N ALA A 28 -0.45 -2.39 -3.57
CA ALA A 28 -0.96 -2.68 -2.22
C ALA A 28 -1.64 -1.45 -1.60
N LEU A 29 -1.08 -0.26 -1.83
CA LEU A 29 -1.67 0.99 -1.36
C LEU A 29 -3.04 1.24 -1.99
N LEU A 30 -3.14 1.05 -3.30
CA LEU A 30 -4.41 1.21 -4.02
C LEU A 30 -5.44 0.19 -3.55
N LEU A 31 -5.01 -1.04 -3.31
CA LEU A 31 -5.87 -2.09 -2.76
C LEU A 31 -6.46 -1.67 -1.41
N ALA A 32 -5.61 -1.20 -0.51
CA ALA A 32 -6.03 -0.74 0.82
C ALA A 32 -6.92 0.51 0.75
N GLY A 33 -6.76 1.32 -0.29
CA GLY A 33 -7.48 2.57 -0.49
C GLY A 33 -8.90 2.43 -1.00
N GLY A 34 -9.37 1.22 -1.26
CA GLY A 34 -10.77 0.98 -1.61
C GLY A 34 -11.72 1.31 -0.46
N ALA A 35 -13.01 1.38 -0.76
CA ALA A 35 -14.02 1.66 0.25
C ALA A 35 -14.06 0.56 1.31
N LYS A 36 -14.24 0.93 2.56
CA LYS A 36 -14.35 -0.02 3.67
C LYS A 36 -15.43 -1.05 3.38
N GLY A 37 -15.09 -2.32 3.57
CA GLY A 37 -16.00 -3.43 3.28
C GLY A 37 -15.98 -3.90 1.83
N LYS A 38 -15.24 -3.21 0.97
CA LYS A 38 -15.23 -3.46 -0.48
C LYS A 38 -13.83 -3.67 -1.04
N ARG A 39 -12.92 -4.17 -0.20
CA ARG A 39 -11.54 -4.49 -0.59
C ARG A 39 -11.35 -6.00 -0.50
N PHE A 40 -10.97 -6.61 -1.60
CA PHE A 40 -10.97 -8.08 -1.71
C PHE A 40 -9.68 -8.60 -2.33
N SER A 41 -9.41 -9.88 -2.10
CA SER A 41 -8.33 -10.61 -2.77
C SER A 41 -8.80 -12.00 -3.14
N LEU A 42 -8.35 -12.50 -4.29
CA LEU A 42 -8.52 -13.89 -4.64
C LEU A 42 -7.59 -14.77 -3.80
N LEU A 43 -7.91 -16.05 -3.71
CA LEU A 43 -7.33 -16.97 -2.74
C LEU A 43 -5.82 -17.17 -2.86
N ASN A 44 -5.28 -17.19 -4.08
CA ASN A 44 -3.88 -17.49 -4.32
C ASN A 44 -3.05 -16.23 -4.62
N SER A 45 -3.52 -15.08 -4.19
CA SER A 45 -2.83 -13.82 -4.40
C SER A 45 -1.78 -13.55 -3.33
N ARG A 46 -0.97 -12.54 -3.59
CA ARG A 46 0.10 -12.10 -2.71
C ARG A 46 0.07 -10.59 -2.59
N ILE A 47 0.15 -10.09 -1.37
CA ILE A 47 0.13 -8.65 -1.09
C ILE A 47 1.45 -8.27 -0.42
N VAL A 48 2.14 -7.27 -0.97
CA VAL A 48 3.47 -6.87 -0.51
C VAL A 48 3.48 -5.38 -0.23
N ILE A 49 3.89 -5.02 0.98
CA ILE A 49 4.15 -3.63 1.34
C ILE A 49 5.65 -3.42 1.59
N HIS A 50 6.15 -2.27 1.21
CA HIS A 50 7.52 -1.84 1.48
C HIS A 50 7.67 -0.34 1.29
N HIS A 51 8.74 0.23 1.80
CA HIS A 51 9.06 1.63 1.56
C HIS A 51 9.48 1.87 0.11
N PRO A 52 9.26 3.08 -0.42
CA PRO A 52 9.89 3.47 -1.67
C PRO A 52 11.40 3.41 -1.53
N LEU A 53 12.06 2.88 -2.56
CA LEU A 53 13.50 2.68 -2.57
C LEU A 53 14.21 3.77 -3.35
N MET A 54 15.39 4.18 -2.87
CA MET A 54 16.28 5.02 -3.62
C MET A 54 16.95 4.21 -4.72
N GLN A 55 16.87 4.70 -5.96
CA GLN A 55 17.49 4.03 -7.10
C GLN A 55 18.43 5.00 -7.82
N GLY A 56 19.66 4.51 -8.08
CA GLY A 56 20.54 5.11 -9.05
C GLY A 56 20.92 6.57 -8.78
N LEU A 57 21.23 6.93 -7.55
CA LEU A 57 21.64 8.30 -7.24
C LEU A 57 23.06 8.52 -7.72
N ALA A 58 23.16 9.21 -8.86
CA ALA A 58 24.40 9.77 -9.36
C ALA A 58 24.21 11.28 -9.46
N GLY A 59 25.19 12.07 -9.03
CA GLY A 59 25.09 13.51 -9.12
C GLY A 59 25.76 14.22 -7.97
N GLN A 60 25.53 15.52 -7.85
CA GLN A 60 26.09 16.33 -6.79
C GLN A 60 25.45 16.02 -5.44
N ALA A 61 26.21 16.21 -4.36
CA ALA A 61 25.73 15.94 -2.99
C ALA A 61 24.41 16.67 -2.67
N THR A 62 24.23 17.89 -3.19
CA THR A 62 22.99 18.65 -3.02
C THR A 62 21.78 17.96 -3.66
N ASP A 63 21.95 17.39 -4.84
CA ASP A 63 20.88 16.68 -5.55
C ASP A 63 20.54 15.39 -4.82
N ILE A 64 21.53 14.71 -4.28
CA ILE A 64 21.33 13.49 -3.47
C ILE A 64 20.56 13.84 -2.20
N ASP A 65 20.90 14.94 -1.54
CA ASP A 65 20.23 15.39 -0.32
C ASP A 65 18.77 15.75 -0.59
N ILE A 66 18.48 16.45 -1.67
CA ILE A 66 17.11 16.77 -2.07
C ILE A 66 16.32 15.50 -2.36
N ALA A 67 16.91 14.56 -3.09
CA ALA A 67 16.27 13.27 -3.40
C ALA A 67 16.00 12.47 -2.13
N ALA A 68 16.92 12.46 -1.18
CA ALA A 68 16.76 11.75 0.09
C ALA A 68 15.62 12.34 0.92
N ARG A 69 15.52 13.67 0.99
CA ARG A 69 14.42 14.34 1.69
C ARG A 69 13.07 14.04 1.06
N GLU A 70 12.99 14.04 -0.26
CA GLU A 70 11.78 13.73 -0.99
C GLU A 70 11.36 12.28 -0.74
N LEU A 71 12.33 11.36 -0.72
CA LEU A 71 12.06 9.96 -0.42
C LEU A 71 11.50 9.79 0.99
N LEU A 72 12.06 10.48 1.99
CA LEU A 72 11.55 10.45 3.36
C LEU A 72 10.12 10.99 3.45
N ARG A 73 9.84 12.09 2.73
CA ARG A 73 8.50 12.67 2.66
C ARG A 73 7.49 11.69 2.06
N MET A 74 7.87 11.02 0.97
CA MET A 74 7.05 10.00 0.35
C MET A 74 6.79 8.83 1.29
N ARG A 75 7.81 8.37 1.99
CA ARG A 75 7.70 7.29 2.97
C ARG A 75 6.72 7.63 4.08
N GLU A 76 6.84 8.82 4.66
CA GLU A 76 5.94 9.26 5.72
C GLU A 76 4.50 9.35 5.22
N ASN A 77 4.30 9.86 4.02
CA ASN A 77 2.98 9.97 3.41
C ASN A 77 2.35 8.60 3.16
N LEU A 78 3.11 7.67 2.58
CA LEU A 78 2.63 6.32 2.31
C LEU A 78 2.30 5.57 3.60
N ASN A 79 3.12 5.72 4.63
CA ASN A 79 2.85 5.10 5.93
C ASN A 79 1.60 5.67 6.60
N ALA A 80 1.39 6.98 6.49
CA ALA A 80 0.17 7.62 7.00
C ALA A 80 -1.08 7.12 6.28
N ILE A 81 -1.01 6.93 4.98
CA ILE A 81 -2.11 6.38 4.18
C ILE A 81 -2.40 4.94 4.60
N LEU A 82 -1.36 4.11 4.75
CA LEU A 82 -1.55 2.73 5.22
C LEU A 82 -2.15 2.69 6.62
N GLN A 83 -1.68 3.55 7.53
CA GLN A 83 -2.24 3.67 8.87
C GLN A 83 -3.74 3.99 8.82
N HIS A 84 -4.11 4.95 7.99
CA HIS A 84 -5.50 5.37 7.85
C HIS A 84 -6.41 4.22 7.39
N HIS A 85 -5.97 3.46 6.40
CA HIS A 85 -6.80 2.42 5.80
C HIS A 85 -6.75 1.07 6.50
N THR A 86 -5.65 0.77 7.19
CA THR A 86 -5.50 -0.51 7.89
C THR A 86 -5.87 -0.46 9.36
N GLY A 87 -5.75 0.70 9.97
CA GLY A 87 -5.93 0.84 11.42
C GLY A 87 -4.73 0.35 12.24
N GLN A 88 -3.62 -0.03 11.58
CA GLN A 88 -2.42 -0.48 12.30
C GLN A 88 -1.67 0.70 12.91
N PRO A 89 -0.99 0.50 14.06
CA PRO A 89 -0.12 1.53 14.62
C PRO A 89 0.97 1.93 13.65
N LEU A 90 1.31 3.21 13.62
CA LEU A 90 2.32 3.73 12.71
C LEU A 90 3.67 3.04 12.91
N GLU A 91 4.05 2.78 14.15
CA GLU A 91 5.31 2.09 14.48
C GLU A 91 5.38 0.71 13.84
N ARG A 92 4.27 -0.02 13.83
CA ARG A 92 4.22 -1.34 13.18
C ARG A 92 4.40 -1.23 11.67
N ILE A 93 3.73 -0.27 11.06
CA ILE A 93 3.85 -0.04 9.61
C ILE A 93 5.28 0.34 9.26
N GLN A 94 5.93 1.19 10.04
CA GLN A 94 7.30 1.60 9.82
C GLN A 94 8.27 0.42 9.84
N VAL A 95 8.11 -0.48 10.80
CA VAL A 95 8.94 -1.69 10.91
C VAL A 95 8.66 -2.66 9.77
N ASP A 96 7.39 -2.93 9.50
CA ASP A 96 7.00 -3.94 8.50
C ASP A 96 7.39 -3.52 7.09
N THR A 97 7.43 -2.22 6.80
CA THR A 97 7.77 -1.71 5.47
C THR A 97 9.25 -1.45 5.25
N GLU A 98 10.11 -1.65 6.27
CA GLU A 98 11.56 -1.54 6.10
C GLU A 98 12.11 -2.53 5.07
N ARG A 99 11.47 -3.69 4.97
CA ARG A 99 11.75 -4.72 3.97
C ARG A 99 10.44 -5.14 3.34
N ASP A 100 10.52 -5.95 2.30
CA ASP A 100 9.32 -6.51 1.70
C ASP A 100 8.55 -7.32 2.74
N TYR A 101 7.37 -6.85 3.09
CA TYR A 101 6.46 -7.57 3.97
C TYR A 101 5.42 -8.26 3.11
N ILE A 102 5.60 -9.56 2.93
CA ILE A 102 4.80 -10.37 2.02
C ILE A 102 3.69 -11.04 2.81
N MET A 103 2.45 -10.82 2.36
CA MET A 103 1.26 -11.35 3.03
C MET A 103 0.44 -12.23 2.08
N ARG A 104 -0.06 -13.32 2.61
CA ARG A 104 -1.16 -14.06 1.98
C ARG A 104 -2.47 -13.30 2.20
N PRO A 105 -3.52 -13.61 1.44
CA PRO A 105 -4.79 -12.87 1.58
C PRO A 105 -5.34 -12.85 3.00
N GLU A 106 -5.30 -13.96 3.73
CA GLU A 106 -5.79 -13.99 5.11
C GLU A 106 -4.99 -13.07 6.03
N GLN A 107 -3.67 -13.03 5.86
CA GLN A 107 -2.80 -12.14 6.61
C GLN A 107 -3.09 -10.67 6.28
N ALA A 108 -3.33 -10.37 5.01
CA ALA A 108 -3.68 -9.02 4.56
C ALA A 108 -5.04 -8.58 5.13
N LYS A 109 -5.97 -9.51 5.27
CA LYS A 109 -7.26 -9.25 5.91
C LYS A 109 -7.06 -8.91 7.39
N ASP A 110 -6.29 -9.70 8.11
CA ASP A 110 -6.01 -9.45 9.53
C ASP A 110 -5.24 -8.15 9.72
N TYR A 111 -4.36 -7.82 8.78
CA TYR A 111 -3.61 -6.57 8.80
C TYR A 111 -4.49 -5.35 8.56
N GLY A 112 -5.58 -5.50 7.83
CA GLY A 112 -6.51 -4.44 7.52
C GLY A 112 -6.37 -3.86 6.11
N ILE A 113 -5.59 -4.49 5.23
CA ILE A 113 -5.43 -4.04 3.85
C ILE A 113 -6.65 -4.41 3.01
N ILE A 114 -7.25 -5.56 3.29
CA ILE A 114 -8.47 -6.00 2.63
C ILE A 114 -9.54 -6.33 3.66
N ASP A 115 -10.77 -6.48 3.18
CA ASP A 115 -11.92 -6.78 4.03
C ASP A 115 -12.33 -8.24 3.96
N ASP A 116 -12.11 -8.91 2.82
CA ASP A 116 -12.42 -10.32 2.69
C ASP A 116 -11.62 -11.00 1.59
N VAL A 117 -11.60 -12.34 1.64
CA VAL A 117 -10.95 -13.19 0.66
C VAL A 117 -12.03 -13.90 -0.14
N ILE A 118 -11.95 -13.81 -1.47
CA ILE A 118 -12.89 -14.47 -2.37
C ILE A 118 -12.33 -15.84 -2.69
N ARG A 119 -12.98 -16.88 -2.18
CA ARG A 119 -12.53 -18.27 -2.31
C ARG A 119 -13.12 -18.95 -3.51
N ARG A 120 -14.33 -18.57 -3.92
CA ARG A 120 -15.01 -19.10 -5.07
C ARG A 120 -16.23 -18.25 -5.42
N ARG A 121 -16.80 -18.58 -6.54
CA ARG A 121 -18.03 -17.95 -7.01
C ARG A 121 -19.17 -18.19 -6.02
N ALA A 122 -19.93 -17.16 -5.76
CA ALA A 122 -21.13 -17.26 -4.92
C ALA A 122 -22.21 -18.09 -5.61
#